data_f643d78fb0b74f2a980e4d4f00aa3bab
#
_entry.id   f643d78fb0b74f2a980e4d4f00aa3bab
#
_cell.length_a   1.000
_cell.length_b   1.000
_cell.length_c   1.000
_cell.angle_alpha   90.00
_cell.angle_beta   90.00
_cell.angle_gamma   90.00
#
_symmetry.space_group_name_H-M   'P 1'
#
loop_
_entity.id
_entity.type
_entity.pdbx_description
1 polymer ?
#
loop_
_entity_poly.entity_id
_entity_poly.type
_entity_poly.pdbx_seq_one_letter_code
_entity_poly.pdbx_strand_id
1 'polypeptide(L)'
;MAQFDYKKEYDNYMKQQYGRKYNKKAGTLQTRRSICLLVSTIIAFVYLAILAFFTLGIMAGAITTLDDPVAAAIASGFIGSVLNALLLPHAVFLLLGLILNFMGWFSKSRGLALTAAILYTISLALMPFALYLLLAPVVLSYVGFATMD
;
A
#
# COMPACT_ATOMS: atom_id res chain seq x y z
N MET A 1 -7.85 2.67 58.18
CA MET A 1 -8.20 1.46 57.42
C MET A 1 -7.46 1.53 56.08
N ALA A 2 -6.49 0.63 55.85
CA ALA A 2 -5.79 0.60 54.58
C ALA A 2 -6.75 0.11 53.51
N GLN A 3 -6.97 0.91 52.48
CA GLN A 3 -7.81 0.55 51.34
C GLN A 3 -7.08 -0.55 50.56
N PHE A 4 -7.66 -1.73 50.58
CA PHE A 4 -7.07 -2.91 49.92
C PHE A 4 -7.14 -2.72 48.40
N ASP A 5 -5.99 -2.64 47.74
CA ASP A 5 -5.89 -2.39 46.31
C ASP A 5 -5.99 -3.70 45.51
N TYR A 6 -7.24 -4.14 45.29
CA TYR A 6 -7.55 -5.36 44.55
C TYR A 6 -6.91 -5.40 43.14
N LYS A 7 -6.69 -4.24 42.52
CA LYS A 7 -6.10 -4.15 41.18
C LYS A 7 -4.63 -4.56 41.21
N LYS A 8 -3.91 -4.11 42.23
CA LYS A 8 -2.48 -4.42 42.37
C LYS A 8 -2.24 -5.91 42.68
N GLU A 9 -3.12 -6.50 43.46
CA GLU A 9 -3.07 -7.92 43.77
C GLU A 9 -3.44 -8.80 42.57
N TYR A 10 -4.47 -8.43 41.83
CA TYR A 10 -4.86 -9.09 40.58
C TYR A 10 -3.72 -9.03 39.54
N ASP A 11 -3.09 -7.87 39.35
CA ASP A 11 -1.95 -7.71 38.45
C ASP A 11 -0.73 -8.55 38.88
N ASN A 12 -0.47 -8.66 40.17
CA ASN A 12 0.59 -9.51 40.67
C ASN A 12 0.27 -11.00 40.49
N TYR A 13 -0.97 -11.41 40.72
CA TYR A 13 -1.43 -12.78 40.47
C TYR A 13 -1.32 -13.16 39.00
N MET A 14 -1.74 -12.28 38.10
CA MET A 14 -1.63 -12.48 36.66
C MET A 14 -0.18 -12.52 36.18
N LYS A 15 0.71 -11.70 36.77
CA LYS A 15 2.15 -11.74 36.48
C LYS A 15 2.79 -13.03 36.97
N GLN A 16 2.38 -13.59 38.10
CA GLN A 16 2.91 -14.87 38.61
C GLN A 16 2.44 -16.06 37.75
N GLN A 17 1.16 -16.12 37.41
CA GLN A 17 0.60 -17.25 36.64
C GLN A 17 0.95 -17.21 35.15
N TYR A 18 0.91 -16.04 34.55
CA TYR A 18 1.04 -15.84 33.11
C TYR A 18 2.29 -15.06 32.68
N GLY A 19 3.11 -14.65 33.60
CA GLY A 19 4.22 -13.72 33.40
C GLY A 19 5.18 -14.12 32.26
N ARG A 20 5.49 -15.41 32.13
CA ARG A 20 6.33 -15.92 31.04
C ARG A 20 5.60 -15.88 29.67
N LYS A 21 4.31 -16.21 29.65
CA LYS A 21 3.50 -16.16 28.40
C LYS A 21 3.14 -14.73 28.02
N TYR A 22 2.85 -13.89 29.03
CA TYR A 22 2.50 -12.48 28.83
C TYR A 22 3.69 -11.67 28.30
N ASN A 23 4.87 -11.81 28.91
CA ASN A 23 6.09 -11.14 28.45
C ASN A 23 6.58 -11.66 27.08
N LYS A 24 6.37 -12.94 26.78
CA LYS A 24 6.73 -13.49 25.47
C LYS A 24 5.78 -12.98 24.36
N LYS A 25 4.47 -12.84 24.65
CA LYS A 25 3.52 -12.21 23.73
C LYS A 25 3.78 -10.69 23.57
N ALA A 26 4.00 -9.97 24.67
CA ALA A 26 4.31 -8.55 24.61
C ALA A 26 5.63 -8.27 23.87
N GLY A 27 6.67 -9.06 24.11
CA GLY A 27 7.96 -8.92 23.42
C GLY A 27 7.90 -9.28 21.93
N THR A 28 7.08 -10.25 21.54
CA THR A 28 6.90 -10.62 20.11
C THR A 28 5.95 -9.66 19.37
N LEU A 29 5.02 -9.03 20.06
CA LEU A 29 4.12 -8.04 19.48
C LEU A 29 4.82 -6.71 19.19
N GLN A 30 5.86 -6.37 19.96
CA GLN A 30 6.54 -5.08 19.85
C GLN A 30 7.57 -5.02 18.70
N THR A 31 7.92 -6.15 18.06
CA THR A 31 9.06 -6.19 17.12
C THR A 31 8.69 -6.61 15.69
N ARG A 32 7.50 -7.06 15.40
CA ARG A 32 7.13 -7.42 14.04
C ARG A 32 6.59 -6.19 13.29
N ARG A 33 7.53 -5.42 12.74
CA ARG A 33 7.23 -4.62 11.56
C ARG A 33 6.75 -5.61 10.50
N SER A 34 5.57 -5.41 9.97
CA SER A 34 5.04 -6.32 8.96
C SER A 34 5.95 -6.28 7.72
N ILE A 35 6.73 -7.33 7.55
CA ILE A 35 7.59 -7.49 6.36
C ILE A 35 6.72 -7.44 5.09
N CYS A 36 5.45 -7.90 5.19
CA CYS A 36 4.50 -7.86 4.09
C CYS A 36 4.23 -6.43 3.60
N LEU A 37 4.12 -5.44 4.50
CA LEU A 37 3.96 -4.03 4.11
C LEU A 37 5.19 -3.49 3.38
N LEU A 38 6.39 -3.85 3.82
CA LEU A 38 7.63 -3.43 3.16
C LEU A 38 7.72 -4.04 1.76
N VAL A 39 7.46 -5.34 1.62
CA VAL A 39 7.45 -6.03 0.32
C VAL A 39 6.39 -5.43 -0.60
N SER A 40 5.18 -5.18 -0.08
CA SER A 40 4.12 -4.49 -0.83
C SER A 40 4.56 -3.13 -1.34
N THR A 41 5.23 -2.32 -0.49
CA THR A 41 5.75 -1.01 -0.87
C THR A 41 6.78 -1.11 -2.00
N ILE A 42 7.71 -2.07 -1.92
CA ILE A 42 8.74 -2.28 -2.95
C ILE A 42 8.08 -2.66 -4.29
N ILE A 43 7.14 -3.60 -4.29
CA ILE A 43 6.46 -4.04 -5.51
C ILE A 43 5.65 -2.90 -6.12
N ALA A 44 4.92 -2.14 -5.30
CA ALA A 44 4.16 -0.98 -5.77
C ALA A 44 5.07 0.12 -6.34
N PHE A 45 6.24 0.34 -5.74
CA PHE A 45 7.23 1.30 -6.25
C PHE A 45 7.80 0.86 -7.61
N VAL A 46 8.16 -0.42 -7.75
CA VAL A 46 8.65 -0.98 -9.03
C VAL A 46 7.56 -0.85 -10.10
N TYR A 47 6.32 -1.18 -9.76
CA TYR A 47 5.21 -1.00 -10.68
C TYR A 47 5.02 0.46 -11.12
N LEU A 48 5.08 1.40 -10.20
CA LEU A 48 4.98 2.84 -10.49
C LEU A 48 6.12 3.30 -11.40
N ALA A 49 7.34 2.82 -11.19
CA ALA A 49 8.50 3.14 -12.03
C ALA A 49 8.31 2.59 -13.47
N ILE A 50 7.82 1.36 -13.61
CA ILE A 50 7.50 0.75 -14.90
C ILE A 50 6.40 1.56 -15.61
N LEU A 51 5.34 1.91 -14.89
CA LEU A 51 4.23 2.70 -15.42
C LEU A 51 4.71 4.07 -15.92
N ALA A 52 5.55 4.76 -15.15
CA ALA A 52 6.14 6.05 -15.53
C ALA A 52 7.02 5.90 -16.78
N PHE A 53 7.84 4.86 -16.85
CA PHE A 53 8.69 4.59 -18.02
C PHE A 53 7.87 4.34 -19.29
N PHE A 54 6.81 3.51 -19.20
CA PHE A 54 5.93 3.26 -20.32
C PHE A 54 5.16 4.52 -20.75
N THR A 55 4.67 5.31 -19.80
CA THR A 55 3.93 6.56 -20.10
C THR A 55 4.83 7.56 -20.81
N LEU A 56 6.06 7.76 -20.32
CA LEU A 56 7.04 8.64 -20.96
C LEU A 56 7.45 8.11 -22.34
N GLY A 57 7.64 6.80 -22.49
CA GLY A 57 7.97 6.17 -23.77
C GLY A 57 6.87 6.33 -24.81
N ILE A 58 5.60 6.13 -24.42
CA ILE A 58 4.46 6.34 -25.32
C ILE A 58 4.36 7.81 -25.73
N MET A 59 4.51 8.74 -24.77
CA MET A 59 4.49 10.17 -25.08
C MET A 59 5.63 10.58 -26.03
N ALA A 60 6.85 10.12 -25.79
CA ALA A 60 8.00 10.37 -26.65
C ALA A 60 7.79 9.75 -28.06
N GLY A 61 7.33 8.49 -28.13
CA GLY A 61 7.07 7.80 -29.39
C GLY A 61 5.93 8.44 -30.20
N ALA A 62 4.86 8.89 -29.56
CA ALA A 62 3.77 9.59 -30.22
C ALA A 62 4.22 10.92 -30.84
N ILE A 63 5.25 11.56 -30.29
CA ILE A 63 5.79 12.82 -30.83
C ILE A 63 6.72 12.57 -32.03
N THR A 64 7.45 11.44 -32.05
CA THR A 64 8.54 11.22 -33.02
C THR A 64 8.16 10.39 -34.26
N THR A 65 7.06 9.63 -34.23
CA THR A 65 6.74 8.63 -35.25
C THR A 65 5.60 9.01 -36.21
N LEU A 66 4.96 10.16 -36.02
CA LEU A 66 3.80 10.55 -36.81
C LEU A 66 4.15 11.72 -37.76
N ASP A 67 4.66 11.37 -38.94
CA ASP A 67 4.82 12.33 -40.04
C ASP A 67 3.47 12.79 -40.64
N ASP A 68 2.39 12.04 -40.35
CA ASP A 68 1.05 12.38 -40.78
C ASP A 68 0.31 13.19 -39.69
N PRO A 69 -0.04 14.46 -39.96
CA PRO A 69 -0.72 15.33 -39.00
C PRO A 69 -2.12 14.84 -38.61
N VAL A 70 -2.80 14.06 -39.47
CA VAL A 70 -4.13 13.49 -39.16
C VAL A 70 -3.99 12.31 -38.22
N ALA A 71 -3.03 11.43 -38.45
CA ALA A 71 -2.73 10.32 -37.55
C ALA A 71 -2.24 10.81 -36.21
N ALA A 72 -1.43 11.87 -36.17
CA ALA A 72 -0.99 12.55 -34.95
C ALA A 72 -2.17 13.13 -34.15
N ALA A 73 -3.11 13.78 -34.78
CA ALA A 73 -4.30 14.35 -34.18
C ALA A 73 -5.23 13.27 -33.57
N ILE A 74 -5.42 12.15 -34.28
CA ILE A 74 -6.23 11.02 -33.79
C ILE A 74 -5.52 10.34 -32.59
N ALA A 75 -4.24 10.07 -32.72
CA ALA A 75 -3.48 9.42 -31.65
C ALA A 75 -3.37 10.29 -30.38
N SER A 76 -3.10 11.58 -30.53
CA SER A 76 -3.02 12.51 -29.40
C SER A 76 -4.40 12.86 -28.83
N GLY A 77 -5.43 13.00 -29.65
CA GLY A 77 -6.77 13.36 -29.19
C GLY A 77 -7.50 12.24 -28.49
N PHE A 78 -7.64 11.08 -29.11
CA PHE A 78 -8.43 9.98 -28.54
C PHE A 78 -7.64 9.13 -27.54
N ILE A 79 -6.48 8.64 -27.94
CA ILE A 79 -5.63 7.79 -27.09
C ILE A 79 -5.11 8.60 -25.89
N GLY A 80 -4.66 9.84 -26.14
CA GLY A 80 -4.17 10.72 -25.09
C GLY A 80 -5.25 11.10 -24.07
N SER A 81 -6.49 11.36 -24.51
CA SER A 81 -7.59 11.70 -23.61
C SER A 81 -8.03 10.51 -22.76
N VAL A 82 -8.16 9.32 -23.34
CA VAL A 82 -8.55 8.09 -22.62
C VAL A 82 -7.45 7.67 -21.66
N LEU A 83 -6.19 7.70 -22.09
CA LEU A 83 -5.05 7.40 -21.22
C LEU A 83 -4.97 8.39 -20.05
N ASN A 84 -5.10 9.69 -20.29
CA ASN A 84 -5.07 10.68 -19.23
C ASN A 84 -6.26 10.53 -18.27
N ALA A 85 -7.47 10.27 -18.77
CA ALA A 85 -8.66 10.14 -17.93
C ALA A 85 -8.61 8.92 -17.00
N LEU A 86 -7.98 7.81 -17.41
CA LEU A 86 -7.89 6.59 -16.61
C LEU A 86 -6.54 6.44 -15.92
N LEU A 87 -5.45 6.74 -16.60
CA LEU A 87 -4.09 6.52 -16.10
C LEU A 87 -3.73 7.53 -15.00
N LEU A 88 -4.15 8.78 -15.14
CA LEU A 88 -3.81 9.83 -14.17
C LEU A 88 -4.44 9.55 -12.79
N PRO A 89 -5.76 9.32 -12.65
CA PRO A 89 -6.33 8.96 -11.35
C PRO A 89 -5.77 7.63 -10.81
N HIS A 90 -5.53 6.63 -11.68
CA HIS A 90 -4.88 5.38 -11.29
C HIS A 90 -3.51 5.63 -10.66
N ALA A 91 -2.65 6.42 -11.32
CA ALA A 91 -1.31 6.75 -10.81
C ALA A 91 -1.36 7.55 -9.51
N VAL A 92 -2.31 8.49 -9.37
CA VAL A 92 -2.49 9.27 -8.14
C VAL A 92 -2.90 8.38 -6.97
N PHE A 93 -3.90 7.51 -7.13
CA PHE A 93 -4.31 6.60 -6.06
C PHE A 93 -3.22 5.60 -5.71
N LEU A 94 -2.47 5.13 -6.70
CA LEU A 94 -1.32 4.25 -6.48
C LEU A 94 -0.22 4.94 -5.67
N LEU A 95 0.13 6.19 -6.03
CA LEU A 95 1.14 6.98 -5.34
C LEU A 95 0.73 7.27 -3.89
N LEU A 96 -0.52 7.71 -3.67
CA LEU A 96 -1.05 7.93 -2.32
C LEU A 96 -1.05 6.64 -1.50
N GLY A 97 -1.47 5.53 -2.09
CA GLY A 97 -1.42 4.21 -1.47
C GLY A 97 0.00 3.82 -1.06
N LEU A 98 0.99 4.07 -1.92
CA LEU A 98 2.40 3.80 -1.67
C LEU A 98 2.93 4.64 -0.50
N ILE A 99 2.66 5.94 -0.47
CA ILE A 99 3.07 6.84 0.61
C ILE A 99 2.46 6.40 1.94
N LEU A 100 1.14 6.13 1.97
CA LEU A 100 0.45 5.70 3.18
C LEU A 100 0.89 4.32 3.65
N ASN A 101 1.20 3.40 2.73
CA ASN A 101 1.73 2.08 3.06
C ASN A 101 3.12 2.18 3.69
N PHE A 102 3.98 3.02 3.13
CA PHE A 102 5.30 3.30 3.70
C PHE A 102 5.20 3.96 5.07
N MET A 103 4.33 5.00 5.21
CA MET A 103 4.07 5.63 6.51
C MET A 103 3.47 4.65 7.52
N GLY A 104 2.56 3.77 7.10
CA GLY A 104 1.97 2.72 7.94
C GLY A 104 3.03 1.75 8.47
N TRP A 105 3.97 1.35 7.62
CA TRP A 105 5.09 0.51 8.02
C TRP A 105 6.03 1.22 9.02
N PHE A 106 6.33 2.50 8.78
CA PHE A 106 7.24 3.28 9.62
C PHE A 106 6.62 3.62 10.98
N SER A 107 5.36 4.10 10.99
CA SER A 107 4.63 4.50 12.20
C SER A 107 3.97 3.35 12.94
N LYS A 108 4.03 2.11 12.40
CA LYS A 108 3.32 0.93 12.94
C LYS A 108 1.81 1.16 13.09
N SER A 109 1.23 1.98 12.24
CA SER A 109 -0.18 2.36 12.29
C SER A 109 -1.03 1.46 11.40
N ARG A 110 -1.90 0.66 12.03
CA ARG A 110 -2.86 -0.22 11.33
C ARG A 110 -3.80 0.57 10.42
N GLY A 111 -4.25 1.76 10.87
CA GLY A 111 -5.16 2.60 10.10
C GLY A 111 -4.56 3.02 8.77
N LEU A 112 -3.29 3.45 8.75
CA LEU A 112 -2.59 3.85 7.53
C LEU A 112 -2.40 2.68 6.58
N ALA A 113 -2.07 1.49 7.10
CA ALA A 113 -1.93 0.27 6.29
C ALA A 113 -3.26 -0.13 5.62
N LEU A 114 -4.38 -0.05 6.37
CA LEU A 114 -5.71 -0.33 5.82
C LEU A 114 -6.10 0.69 4.74
N THR A 115 -5.88 1.97 4.99
CA THR A 115 -6.18 3.04 4.01
C THR A 115 -5.36 2.85 2.74
N ALA A 116 -4.09 2.47 2.85
CA ALA A 116 -3.24 2.16 1.70
C ALA A 116 -3.78 0.96 0.90
N ALA A 117 -4.22 -0.11 1.57
CA ALA A 117 -4.81 -1.28 0.92
C ALA A 117 -6.09 -0.91 0.15
N ILE A 118 -6.94 -0.05 0.71
CA ILE A 118 -8.16 0.45 0.05
C ILE A 118 -7.79 1.27 -1.20
N LEU A 119 -6.81 2.17 -1.10
CA LEU A 119 -6.37 2.98 -2.24
C LEU A 119 -5.78 2.13 -3.37
N TYR A 120 -5.02 1.08 -3.05
CA TYR A 120 -4.54 0.13 -4.05
C TYR A 120 -5.71 -0.63 -4.72
N THR A 121 -6.75 -0.97 -3.96
CA THR A 121 -7.95 -1.63 -4.51
C THR A 121 -8.70 -0.69 -5.46
N ILE A 122 -8.85 0.59 -5.12
CA ILE A 122 -9.45 1.61 -5.99
C ILE A 122 -8.62 1.79 -7.25
N SER A 123 -7.29 1.91 -7.10
CA SER A 123 -6.38 2.00 -8.23
C SER A 123 -6.52 0.80 -9.17
N LEU A 124 -6.61 -0.42 -8.61
CA LEU A 124 -6.81 -1.65 -9.39
C LEU A 124 -8.14 -1.65 -10.15
N ALA A 125 -9.22 -1.16 -9.54
CA ALA A 125 -10.54 -1.06 -10.17
C ALA A 125 -10.55 -0.07 -11.36
N LEU A 126 -9.75 1.00 -11.29
CA LEU A 126 -9.61 1.97 -12.37
C LEU A 126 -8.89 1.40 -13.60
N MET A 127 -7.97 0.45 -13.40
CA MET A 127 -7.17 -0.12 -14.48
C MET A 127 -7.07 -1.66 -14.34
N PRO A 128 -8.11 -2.40 -14.79
CA PRO A 128 -8.18 -3.86 -14.59
C PRO A 128 -7.06 -4.63 -15.31
N PHE A 129 -6.46 -4.07 -16.35
CA PHE A 129 -5.30 -4.67 -17.04
C PHE A 129 -4.04 -4.75 -16.15
N ALA A 130 -3.96 -3.90 -15.12
CA ALA A 130 -2.88 -3.93 -14.13
C ALA A 130 -3.07 -5.00 -13.04
N LEU A 131 -4.13 -5.80 -13.13
CA LEU A 131 -4.54 -6.77 -12.11
C LEU A 131 -3.40 -7.73 -11.74
N TYR A 132 -2.68 -8.26 -12.70
CA TYR A 132 -1.59 -9.22 -12.45
C TYR A 132 -0.44 -8.63 -11.63
N LEU A 133 -0.13 -7.34 -11.82
CA LEU A 133 0.98 -6.68 -11.13
C LEU A 133 0.53 -6.05 -9.78
N LEU A 134 -0.68 -5.50 -9.74
CA LEU A 134 -1.21 -4.83 -8.54
C LEU A 134 -1.85 -5.78 -7.53
N LEU A 135 -2.24 -6.99 -7.93
CA LEU A 135 -2.83 -7.97 -7.02
C LEU A 135 -1.89 -8.31 -5.85
N ALA A 136 -0.59 -8.45 -6.14
CA ALA A 136 0.41 -8.75 -5.13
C ALA A 136 0.50 -7.65 -4.04
N PRO A 137 0.71 -6.35 -4.36
CA PRO A 137 0.74 -5.31 -3.34
C PRO A 137 -0.60 -5.12 -2.61
N VAL A 138 -1.75 -5.32 -3.27
CA VAL A 138 -3.07 -5.28 -2.62
C VAL A 138 -3.15 -6.37 -1.55
N VAL A 139 -2.94 -7.64 -1.92
CA VAL A 139 -3.03 -8.77 -0.98
C VAL A 139 -2.02 -8.63 0.16
N LEU A 140 -0.76 -8.27 -0.15
CA LEU A 140 0.28 -8.09 0.86
C LEU A 140 -0.03 -6.94 1.82
N SER A 141 -0.69 -5.86 1.37
CA SER A 141 -1.12 -4.77 2.25
C SER A 141 -2.21 -5.19 3.21
N TYR A 142 -3.21 -5.98 2.74
CA TYR A 142 -4.24 -6.54 3.62
C TYR A 142 -3.66 -7.57 4.62
N VAL A 143 -2.77 -8.45 4.16
CA VAL A 143 -2.06 -9.39 5.05
C VAL A 143 -1.19 -8.62 6.05
N GLY A 144 -0.51 -7.57 5.58
CA GLY A 144 0.28 -6.69 6.42
C GLY A 144 -0.56 -6.03 7.51
N PHE A 145 -1.73 -5.49 7.17
CA PHE A 145 -2.70 -4.94 8.12
C PHE A 145 -3.17 -6.01 9.14
N ALA A 146 -3.51 -7.22 8.69
CA ALA A 146 -3.98 -8.30 9.54
C ALA A 146 -2.91 -8.84 10.51
N THR A 147 -1.63 -8.73 10.14
CA THR A 147 -0.50 -9.21 10.95
C THR A 147 0.09 -8.16 11.91
N MET A 148 -0.38 -6.93 11.84
CA MET A 148 -0.03 -5.85 12.76
C MET A 148 -0.97 -5.92 13.97
N ASP A 149 -0.57 -6.60 15.06
CA ASP A 149 -1.28 -6.60 16.36
C ASP A 149 -0.67 -5.60 17.35
#